data_b486776398bd237d742b84bf68b4724f
#
_entry.id   b486776398bd237d742b84bf68b4724f
#
_cell.length_a   1.000
_cell.length_b   1.000
_cell.length_c   1.000
_cell.angle_alpha   90.00
_cell.angle_beta   90.00
_cell.angle_gamma   90.00
#
_symmetry.space_group_name_H-M   'P 1'
#
loop_
_entity.id
_entity.type
_entity.pdbx_description
1 polymer ?
#
loop_
_entity_poly.entity_id
_entity_poly.type
_entity_poly.pdbx_seq_one_letter_code
_entity_poly.pdbx_strand_id
1 'polypeptide(L)'
;MRNYSVCLALAASLFVPALQAQTPDEPSATSACPSTATLDQLVRAIDAAVSGPADKDRTCFQALFLPDARLIPVRIAEDGRATPVILTVDGWIAAVRKRGSVVLAEKQINVRTETWAHIAHLWSTYTTSLGDGKPADRGINSIQAIFDGKQWRIIEIAWQAEGPTDPDPAKSLP
;
A
#
# COMPACT_ATOMS: atom_id res chain seq x y z
N MET A 1 53.24 -73.93 33.78
CA MET A 1 53.30 -72.49 34.00
C MET A 1 53.00 -71.82 32.65
N ARG A 2 51.84 -71.27 32.50
CA ARG A 2 51.33 -70.77 31.17
C ARG A 2 51.27 -69.25 31.25
N ASN A 3 52.08 -68.60 30.41
CA ASN A 3 52.11 -67.16 30.27
C ASN A 3 50.97 -66.74 29.30
N TYR A 4 50.08 -65.86 29.74
CA TYR A 4 49.11 -65.20 28.88
C TYR A 4 49.57 -63.76 28.61
N SER A 5 49.95 -63.53 27.35
CA SER A 5 50.22 -62.16 26.89
C SER A 5 48.86 -61.51 26.49
N VAL A 6 48.59 -60.41 27.12
CA VAL A 6 47.40 -59.55 26.81
C VAL A 6 47.87 -58.57 25.79
N CYS A 7 47.30 -58.65 24.60
CA CYS A 7 47.41 -57.61 23.54
C CYS A 7 46.38 -56.49 23.79
N LEU A 8 46.85 -55.28 24.04
CA LEU A 8 46.09 -54.10 24.20
C LEU A 8 45.87 -53.48 22.79
N ALA A 9 44.66 -53.55 22.23
CA ALA A 9 44.34 -52.92 21.00
C ALA A 9 43.89 -51.44 21.26
N LEU A 10 44.71 -50.51 20.82
CA LEU A 10 44.26 -49.05 20.76
C LEU A 10 43.35 -48.84 19.62
N ALA A 11 42.05 -48.50 19.88
CA ALA A 11 41.15 -48.03 18.92
C ALA A 11 41.30 -46.50 18.76
N ALA A 12 41.84 -46.06 17.64
CA ALA A 12 41.91 -44.64 17.28
C ALA A 12 40.56 -44.21 16.66
N SER A 13 39.81 -43.44 17.44
CA SER A 13 38.54 -42.80 16.94
C SER A 13 38.85 -41.61 16.05
N LEU A 14 38.64 -41.77 14.75
CA LEU A 14 38.69 -40.66 13.78
C LEU A 14 37.46 -39.79 13.94
N PHE A 15 37.67 -38.60 14.53
CA PHE A 15 36.65 -37.55 14.57
C PHE A 15 36.61 -36.86 13.22
N VAL A 16 35.58 -37.13 12.42
CA VAL A 16 35.29 -36.40 11.17
C VAL A 16 34.42 -35.20 11.52
N PRO A 17 34.89 -33.95 11.35
CA PRO A 17 34.01 -32.80 11.54
C PRO A 17 32.93 -32.78 10.46
N ALA A 18 31.66 -32.83 10.85
CA ALA A 18 30.53 -32.63 9.95
C ALA A 18 30.56 -31.19 9.43
N LEU A 19 30.86 -31.03 8.14
CA LEU A 19 30.75 -29.79 7.43
C LEU A 19 29.23 -29.46 7.33
N GLN A 20 28.76 -28.53 8.17
CA GLN A 20 27.39 -28.01 8.04
C GLN A 20 27.32 -27.19 6.75
N ALA A 21 26.66 -27.76 5.74
CA ALA A 21 26.27 -27.02 4.55
C ALA A 21 25.32 -25.88 4.98
N GLN A 22 25.77 -24.64 4.86
CA GLN A 22 24.91 -23.48 4.95
C GLN A 22 23.93 -23.56 3.78
N THR A 23 22.66 -23.74 4.10
CA THR A 23 21.59 -23.55 3.12
C THR A 23 21.69 -22.12 2.60
N PRO A 24 21.70 -21.91 1.25
CA PRO A 24 21.63 -20.55 0.72
C PRO A 24 20.41 -19.87 1.30
N ASP A 25 20.56 -18.63 1.79
CA ASP A 25 19.45 -17.76 2.16
C ASP A 25 18.47 -17.75 1.00
N GLU A 26 17.28 -18.29 1.24
CA GLU A 26 16.17 -18.21 0.31
C GLU A 26 15.89 -16.71 0.11
N PRO A 27 15.88 -16.17 -1.13
CA PRO A 27 15.65 -14.76 -1.34
C PRO A 27 14.30 -14.42 -0.72
N SER A 28 14.34 -13.51 0.27
CA SER A 28 13.16 -12.98 0.96
C SER A 28 12.09 -12.68 -0.10
N ALA A 29 10.99 -13.43 -0.10
CA ALA A 29 9.92 -13.27 -1.06
C ALA A 29 9.48 -11.81 -1.02
N THR A 30 9.81 -11.06 -2.05
CA THR A 30 9.32 -9.70 -2.24
C THR A 30 7.80 -9.82 -2.24
N SER A 31 7.16 -9.35 -1.20
CA SER A 31 5.70 -9.47 -1.05
C SER A 31 5.06 -8.84 -2.28
N ALA A 32 4.43 -9.67 -3.11
CA ALA A 32 3.76 -9.19 -4.32
C ALA A 32 2.67 -8.18 -3.93
N CYS A 33 2.54 -7.10 -4.71
CA CYS A 33 1.51 -6.10 -4.46
C CYS A 33 0.11 -6.72 -4.57
N PRO A 34 -0.88 -6.21 -3.80
CA PRO A 34 -2.25 -6.68 -3.88
C PRO A 34 -2.80 -6.65 -5.30
N SER A 35 -3.57 -7.68 -5.67
CA SER A 35 -4.27 -7.73 -6.96
C SER A 35 -5.27 -6.60 -7.08
N THR A 36 -5.43 -6.08 -8.31
CA THR A 36 -6.47 -5.12 -8.70
C THR A 36 -7.28 -5.64 -9.89
N ALA A 37 -7.46 -6.97 -9.98
CA ALA A 37 -8.23 -7.61 -11.07
C ALA A 37 -9.73 -7.23 -11.04
N THR A 38 -10.25 -6.82 -9.88
CA THR A 38 -11.60 -6.28 -9.73
C THR A 38 -11.55 -4.87 -9.13
N LEU A 39 -12.61 -4.08 -9.31
CA LEU A 39 -12.72 -2.74 -8.71
C LEU A 39 -12.73 -2.78 -7.18
N ASP A 40 -13.35 -3.78 -6.57
CA ASP A 40 -13.32 -3.98 -5.13
C ASP A 40 -11.89 -4.26 -4.62
N GLN A 41 -11.10 -5.00 -5.40
CA GLN A 41 -9.69 -5.21 -5.07
C GLN A 41 -8.89 -3.91 -5.23
N LEU A 42 -9.16 -3.10 -6.26
CA LEU A 42 -8.55 -1.79 -6.43
C LEU A 42 -8.82 -0.90 -5.22
N VAL A 43 -10.07 -0.82 -4.74
CA VAL A 43 -10.45 -0.03 -3.55
C VAL A 43 -9.66 -0.47 -2.32
N ARG A 44 -9.60 -1.77 -2.04
CA ARG A 44 -8.81 -2.30 -0.91
C ARG A 44 -7.30 -2.05 -1.08
N ALA A 45 -6.80 -2.10 -2.30
CA ALA A 45 -5.40 -1.84 -2.59
C ALA A 45 -5.06 -0.36 -2.38
N ILE A 46 -5.98 0.57 -2.68
CA ILE A 46 -5.83 2.00 -2.37
C ILE A 46 -5.69 2.18 -0.85
N ASP A 47 -6.62 1.64 -0.05
CA ASP A 47 -6.59 1.73 1.42
C ASP A 47 -5.24 1.23 1.97
N ALA A 48 -4.81 0.06 1.54
CA ALA A 48 -3.55 -0.53 1.98
C ALA A 48 -2.33 0.29 1.55
N ALA A 49 -2.35 0.86 0.35
CA ALA A 49 -1.20 1.55 -0.23
C ALA A 49 -1.04 2.98 0.31
N VAL A 50 -2.15 3.69 0.59
CA VAL A 50 -2.15 5.05 1.17
C VAL A 50 -1.80 5.01 2.65
N SER A 51 -2.29 4.02 3.39
CA SER A 51 -2.10 3.88 4.83
C SER A 51 -0.66 3.55 5.22
N GLY A 52 -0.29 3.94 6.43
CA GLY A 52 0.99 3.64 7.07
C GLY A 52 1.86 4.86 7.34
N PRO A 53 3.09 4.66 7.82
CA PRO A 53 4.02 5.73 8.10
C PRO A 53 4.49 6.43 6.82
N ALA A 54 4.98 7.66 6.97
CA ALA A 54 5.36 8.50 5.84
C ALA A 54 6.53 7.92 5.02
N ASP A 55 7.41 7.17 5.64
CA ASP A 55 8.59 6.51 5.07
C ASP A 55 8.32 5.09 4.54
N LYS A 56 7.06 4.62 4.61
CA LYS A 56 6.67 3.33 4.07
C LYS A 56 7.12 3.18 2.61
N ASP A 57 7.56 1.97 2.24
CA ASP A 57 7.74 1.61 0.83
C ASP A 57 6.43 1.80 0.05
N ARG A 58 6.50 2.59 -1.01
CA ARG A 58 5.36 2.96 -1.87
C ARG A 58 5.39 2.28 -3.23
N THR A 59 6.15 1.21 -3.40
CA THR A 59 6.20 0.44 -4.65
C THR A 59 4.80 -0.06 -5.04
N CYS A 60 4.04 -0.61 -4.09
CA CYS A 60 2.66 -1.04 -4.36
C CYS A 60 1.71 0.14 -4.59
N PHE A 61 1.97 1.30 -4.01
CA PHE A 61 1.22 2.51 -4.36
C PHE A 61 1.47 2.91 -5.81
N GLN A 62 2.73 2.98 -6.24
CA GLN A 62 3.08 3.29 -7.63
C GLN A 62 2.43 2.30 -8.62
N ALA A 63 2.38 1.01 -8.28
CA ALA A 63 1.78 -0.02 -9.13
C ALA A 63 0.27 0.14 -9.36
N LEU A 64 -0.44 0.92 -8.53
CA LEU A 64 -1.87 1.21 -8.73
C LEU A 64 -2.13 2.15 -9.91
N PHE A 65 -1.12 2.90 -10.35
CA PHE A 65 -1.29 3.99 -11.31
C PHE A 65 -0.75 3.63 -12.68
N LEU A 66 -1.39 4.16 -13.72
CA LEU A 66 -0.81 4.20 -15.06
C LEU A 66 0.33 5.24 -15.11
N PRO A 67 1.28 5.13 -16.08
CA PRO A 67 2.19 6.21 -16.38
C PRO A 67 1.43 7.53 -16.58
N ASP A 68 2.02 8.64 -16.13
CA ASP A 68 1.46 10.00 -16.25
C ASP A 68 0.12 10.23 -15.52
N ALA A 69 -0.27 9.32 -14.61
CA ALA A 69 -1.43 9.50 -13.76
C ALA A 69 -1.32 10.76 -12.91
N ARG A 70 -2.47 11.41 -12.68
CA ARG A 70 -2.56 12.64 -11.91
C ARG A 70 -3.22 12.42 -10.57
N LEU A 71 -2.64 13.02 -9.54
CA LEU A 71 -3.17 13.04 -8.18
C LEU A 71 -3.48 14.49 -7.82
N ILE A 72 -4.74 14.79 -7.56
CA ILE A 72 -5.25 16.16 -7.52
C ILE A 72 -5.96 16.46 -6.20
N PRO A 73 -5.22 16.79 -5.11
CA PRO A 73 -5.83 17.37 -3.93
C PRO A 73 -6.46 18.73 -4.26
N VAL A 74 -7.72 18.90 -3.89
CA VAL A 74 -8.42 20.18 -3.98
C VAL A 74 -8.32 20.86 -2.61
N ARG A 75 -7.70 22.01 -2.57
CA ARG A 75 -7.58 22.86 -1.37
C ARG A 75 -8.65 23.93 -1.39
N ILE A 76 -9.31 24.10 -0.27
CA ILE A 76 -10.30 25.19 -0.10
C ILE A 76 -9.65 26.29 0.73
N ALA A 77 -9.63 27.48 0.18
CA ALA A 77 -9.17 28.68 0.89
C ALA A 77 -10.26 29.20 1.85
N GLU A 78 -9.89 30.06 2.78
CA GLU A 78 -10.81 30.66 3.75
C GLU A 78 -11.99 31.41 3.08
N ASP A 79 -11.76 31.97 1.89
CA ASP A 79 -12.77 32.64 1.08
C ASP A 79 -13.68 31.66 0.27
N GLY A 80 -13.53 30.35 0.50
CA GLY A 80 -14.28 29.28 -0.18
C GLY A 80 -13.76 28.94 -1.58
N ARG A 81 -12.71 29.58 -2.06
CA ARG A 81 -12.15 29.31 -3.39
C ARG A 81 -11.41 27.98 -3.43
N ALA A 82 -11.81 27.11 -4.36
CA ALA A 82 -11.15 25.84 -4.61
C ALA A 82 -9.89 26.02 -5.47
N THR A 83 -8.82 25.36 -5.09
CA THR A 83 -7.55 25.37 -5.85
C THR A 83 -7.04 23.93 -5.98
N PRO A 84 -7.03 23.34 -7.20
CA PRO A 84 -6.46 22.03 -7.44
C PRO A 84 -4.92 22.12 -7.44
N VAL A 85 -4.26 21.10 -6.87
CA VAL A 85 -2.81 20.93 -6.95
C VAL A 85 -2.55 19.67 -7.75
N ILE A 86 -2.00 19.79 -8.96
CA ILE A 86 -1.75 18.64 -9.82
C ILE A 86 -0.39 18.03 -9.47
N LEU A 87 -0.38 16.79 -9.02
CA LEU A 87 0.81 16.03 -8.66
C LEU A 87 0.96 14.81 -9.56
N THR A 88 2.21 14.44 -9.83
CA THR A 88 2.55 13.09 -10.28
C THR A 88 2.50 12.12 -9.10
N VAL A 89 2.53 10.82 -9.38
CA VAL A 89 2.62 9.77 -8.33
C VAL A 89 3.83 10.01 -7.42
N ASP A 90 5.00 10.26 -8.01
CA ASP A 90 6.22 10.53 -7.26
C ASP A 90 6.15 11.85 -6.48
N GLY A 91 5.49 12.86 -7.04
CA GLY A 91 5.24 14.14 -6.38
C GLY A 91 4.38 13.98 -5.12
N TRP A 92 3.37 13.12 -5.17
CA TRP A 92 2.55 12.79 -4.00
C TRP A 92 3.38 12.02 -2.95
N ILE A 93 4.16 11.02 -3.36
CA ILE A 93 5.05 10.27 -2.45
C ILE A 93 6.03 11.21 -1.74
N ALA A 94 6.63 12.14 -2.48
CA ALA A 94 7.53 13.13 -1.90
C ALA A 94 6.82 14.06 -0.90
N ALA A 95 5.56 14.45 -1.17
CA ALA A 95 4.74 15.23 -0.25
C ALA A 95 4.37 14.46 1.02
N VAL A 96 4.04 13.15 0.88
CA VAL A 96 3.76 12.27 2.02
C VAL A 96 4.97 12.15 2.95
N ARG A 97 6.16 11.95 2.40
CA ARG A 97 7.40 11.84 3.19
C ARG A 97 7.66 13.05 4.09
N LYS A 98 7.17 14.24 3.71
CA LYS A 98 7.30 15.45 4.52
C LYS A 98 6.43 15.46 5.78
N ARG A 99 5.50 14.52 5.94
CA ARG A 99 4.66 14.40 7.15
C ARG A 99 5.43 13.88 8.37
N GLY A 100 6.67 13.44 8.19
CA GLY A 100 7.51 12.92 9.28
C GLY A 100 7.01 11.57 9.79
N SER A 101 6.98 11.40 11.12
CA SER A 101 6.63 10.12 11.77
C SER A 101 5.12 9.86 11.89
N VAL A 102 4.27 10.73 11.35
CA VAL A 102 2.82 10.58 11.48
C VAL A 102 2.35 9.36 10.66
N VAL A 103 1.76 8.39 11.35
CA VAL A 103 1.08 7.25 10.74
C VAL A 103 -0.34 7.67 10.39
N LEU A 104 -0.72 7.49 9.12
CA LEU A 104 -2.06 7.73 8.63
C LEU A 104 -2.71 6.38 8.30
N ALA A 105 -3.96 6.19 8.69
CA ALA A 105 -4.80 5.12 8.18
C ALA A 105 -5.95 5.73 7.38
N GLU A 106 -6.10 5.30 6.12
CA GLU A 106 -7.21 5.71 5.26
C GLU A 106 -8.09 4.50 4.95
N LYS A 107 -9.39 4.73 4.87
CA LYS A 107 -10.37 3.72 4.51
C LYS A 107 -11.46 4.32 3.64
N GLN A 108 -11.73 3.65 2.51
CA GLN A 108 -12.91 3.91 1.70
C GLN A 108 -14.11 3.26 2.39
N ILE A 109 -15.11 4.05 2.79
CA ILE A 109 -16.25 3.59 3.59
C ILE A 109 -17.54 3.43 2.78
N ASN A 110 -17.64 4.11 1.66
CA ASN A 110 -18.74 3.96 0.72
C ASN A 110 -18.23 4.24 -0.69
N VAL A 111 -18.58 3.42 -1.67
CA VAL A 111 -18.09 3.55 -3.04
C VAL A 111 -19.24 3.33 -4.02
N ARG A 112 -19.51 4.33 -4.85
CA ARG A 112 -20.35 4.20 -6.04
C ARG A 112 -19.44 4.02 -7.24
N THR A 113 -19.75 3.03 -8.07
CA THR A 113 -18.96 2.70 -9.27
C THR A 113 -19.83 2.78 -10.51
N GLU A 114 -19.33 3.43 -11.54
CA GLU A 114 -19.89 3.44 -12.88
C GLU A 114 -18.85 2.87 -13.86
N THR A 115 -19.26 1.95 -14.72
CA THR A 115 -18.34 1.26 -15.64
C THR A 115 -18.90 1.19 -17.05
N TRP A 116 -17.99 1.28 -18.01
CA TRP A 116 -18.26 0.92 -19.38
C TRP A 116 -17.03 0.30 -20.02
N ALA A 117 -17.12 -0.96 -20.45
CA ALA A 117 -16.03 -1.73 -21.03
C ALA A 117 -14.76 -1.68 -20.15
N HIS A 118 -13.73 -0.97 -20.59
CA HIS A 118 -12.43 -0.87 -19.92
C HIS A 118 -12.26 0.41 -19.08
N ILE A 119 -13.28 1.21 -18.91
CA ILE A 119 -13.24 2.44 -18.10
C ILE A 119 -14.14 2.32 -16.88
N ALA A 120 -13.70 2.89 -15.78
CA ALA A 120 -14.48 2.99 -14.56
C ALA A 120 -14.31 4.36 -13.91
N HIS A 121 -15.41 4.87 -13.34
CA HIS A 121 -15.39 5.98 -12.40
C HIS A 121 -15.84 5.48 -11.04
N LEU A 122 -15.07 5.78 -10.00
CA LEU A 122 -15.41 5.50 -8.62
C LEU A 122 -15.55 6.82 -7.88
N TRP A 123 -16.73 7.04 -7.32
CA TRP A 123 -17.01 8.12 -6.38
C TRP A 123 -17.00 7.52 -4.98
N SER A 124 -16.02 7.88 -4.17
CA SER A 124 -15.74 7.16 -2.93
C SER A 124 -15.64 8.12 -1.74
N THR A 125 -16.43 7.85 -0.70
CA THR A 125 -16.24 8.50 0.61
C THR A 125 -15.07 7.84 1.33
N TYR A 126 -14.12 8.63 1.78
CA TYR A 126 -13.02 8.15 2.60
C TYR A 126 -13.05 8.76 4.01
N THR A 127 -12.42 8.06 4.93
CA THR A 127 -12.04 8.57 6.26
C THR A 127 -10.58 8.34 6.50
N THR A 128 -9.94 9.26 7.22
CA THR A 128 -8.57 9.07 7.70
C THR A 128 -8.54 9.11 9.22
N SER A 129 -7.59 8.40 9.81
CA SER A 129 -7.26 8.50 11.23
C SER A 129 -5.75 8.55 11.43
N LEU A 130 -5.33 9.14 12.54
CA LEU A 130 -3.92 9.15 12.95
C LEU A 130 -3.56 7.86 13.67
N GLY A 131 -2.26 7.61 13.86
CA GLY A 131 -1.73 6.39 14.47
C GLY A 131 -2.22 6.09 15.88
N ASP A 132 -2.78 7.06 16.58
CA ASP A 132 -3.47 6.91 17.86
C ASP A 132 -4.97 6.59 17.72
N GLY A 133 -5.44 6.37 16.48
CA GLY A 133 -6.84 6.08 16.17
C GLY A 133 -7.77 7.29 16.14
N LYS A 134 -7.25 8.50 16.38
CA LYS A 134 -8.09 9.71 16.30
C LYS A 134 -8.49 9.99 14.85
N PRO A 135 -9.78 10.32 14.61
CA PRO A 135 -10.22 10.82 13.32
C PRO A 135 -9.38 12.04 12.92
N ALA A 136 -8.95 12.07 11.66
CA ALA A 136 -8.23 13.22 11.10
C ALA A 136 -9.11 13.95 10.08
N ASP A 137 -9.41 13.31 8.96
CA ASP A 137 -10.22 13.89 7.89
C ASP A 137 -11.22 12.87 7.34
N ARG A 138 -12.24 13.37 6.68
CA ARG A 138 -13.10 12.62 5.76
C ARG A 138 -13.36 13.46 4.52
N GLY A 139 -13.77 12.83 3.45
CA GLY A 139 -14.03 13.55 2.21
C GLY A 139 -14.41 12.60 1.08
N ILE A 140 -14.28 13.10 -0.15
CA ILE A 140 -14.61 12.36 -1.35
C ILE A 140 -13.37 12.20 -2.22
N ASN A 141 -13.18 10.99 -2.74
CA ASN A 141 -12.30 10.69 -3.86
C ASN A 141 -13.12 10.51 -5.15
N SER A 142 -12.75 11.19 -6.22
CA SER A 142 -13.19 10.95 -7.59
C SER A 142 -12.06 10.24 -8.32
N ILE A 143 -12.26 8.97 -8.68
CA ILE A 143 -11.23 8.11 -9.24
C ILE A 143 -11.61 7.69 -10.64
N GLN A 144 -10.71 7.89 -11.60
CA GLN A 144 -10.82 7.35 -12.95
C GLN A 144 -9.86 6.17 -13.10
N ALA A 145 -10.38 5.02 -13.50
CA ALA A 145 -9.59 3.81 -13.66
C ALA A 145 -9.77 3.18 -15.05
N ILE A 146 -8.73 2.52 -15.51
CA ILE A 146 -8.65 1.80 -16.79
C ILE A 146 -8.31 0.34 -16.51
N PHE A 147 -9.03 -0.59 -17.16
CA PHE A 147 -8.69 -2.01 -17.18
C PHE A 147 -7.70 -2.28 -18.33
N ASP A 148 -6.49 -2.67 -18.01
CA ASP A 148 -5.41 -2.88 -18.99
C ASP A 148 -5.42 -4.27 -19.66
N GLY A 149 -6.48 -5.04 -19.39
CA GLY A 149 -6.62 -6.45 -19.84
C GLY A 149 -6.25 -7.48 -18.77
N LYS A 150 -5.66 -7.04 -17.64
CA LYS A 150 -5.28 -7.89 -16.50
C LYS A 150 -5.76 -7.32 -15.17
N GLN A 151 -5.70 -6.01 -15.03
CA GLN A 151 -5.98 -5.33 -13.77
C GLN A 151 -6.50 -3.91 -14.00
N TRP A 152 -7.21 -3.40 -13.01
CA TRP A 152 -7.60 -1.99 -12.97
C TRP A 152 -6.43 -1.14 -12.48
N ARG A 153 -6.20 -0.02 -13.18
CA ARG A 153 -5.17 0.95 -12.83
C ARG A 153 -5.73 2.36 -12.90
N ILE A 154 -5.30 3.21 -11.99
CA ILE A 154 -5.77 4.59 -11.86
C ILE A 154 -5.04 5.47 -12.85
N ILE A 155 -5.78 6.28 -13.62
CA ILE A 155 -5.23 7.34 -14.48
C ILE A 155 -5.35 8.72 -13.82
N GLU A 156 -6.35 8.90 -12.95
CA GLU A 156 -6.56 10.13 -12.21
C GLU A 156 -7.29 9.86 -10.91
N ILE A 157 -6.89 10.57 -9.86
CA ILE A 157 -7.64 10.68 -8.61
C ILE A 157 -7.65 12.13 -8.17
N ALA A 158 -8.84 12.71 -8.03
CA ALA A 158 -9.04 13.99 -7.38
C ALA A 158 -9.73 13.76 -6.04
N TRP A 159 -9.36 14.54 -5.02
CA TRP A 159 -10.01 14.44 -3.72
C TRP A 159 -10.12 15.79 -3.02
N GLN A 160 -11.16 15.89 -2.20
CA GLN A 160 -11.39 17.03 -1.33
C GLN A 160 -11.74 16.50 0.07
N ALA A 161 -11.04 17.01 1.08
CA ALA A 161 -11.46 16.83 2.45
C ALA A 161 -12.68 17.72 2.74
N GLU A 162 -13.59 17.25 3.61
CA GLU A 162 -14.78 17.98 4.03
C GLU A 162 -14.38 19.28 4.74
N GLY A 163 -14.94 20.38 4.26
CA GLY A 163 -14.87 21.68 4.92
C GLY A 163 -16.11 21.95 5.79
N PRO A 164 -16.10 23.04 6.57
CA PRO A 164 -17.20 23.36 7.51
C PRO A 164 -18.58 23.58 6.86
N THR A 165 -18.60 23.93 5.58
CA THR A 165 -19.80 24.24 4.82
C THR A 165 -20.12 23.21 3.74
N ASP A 166 -19.29 22.17 3.60
CA ASP A 166 -19.47 21.15 2.59
C ASP A 166 -20.62 20.20 2.96
N PRO A 167 -21.26 19.58 1.97
CA PRO A 167 -22.20 18.50 2.23
C PRO A 167 -21.52 17.33 2.96
N ASP A 168 -22.27 16.67 3.84
CA ASP A 168 -21.78 15.46 4.54
C ASP A 168 -21.36 14.39 3.50
N PRO A 169 -20.09 14.00 3.43
CA PRO A 169 -19.62 13.03 2.46
C PRO A 169 -20.34 11.67 2.56
N ALA A 170 -20.75 11.27 3.77
CA ALA A 170 -21.48 10.03 3.98
C ALA A 170 -22.90 10.05 3.37
N LYS A 171 -23.46 11.24 3.14
CA LYS A 171 -24.78 11.45 2.52
C LYS A 171 -24.71 11.86 1.06
N SER A 172 -23.51 12.13 0.54
CA SER A 172 -23.28 12.57 -0.84
C SER A 172 -23.25 11.42 -1.84
N LEU A 173 -23.30 10.18 -1.34
CA LEU A 173 -23.44 8.97 -2.14
C LEU A 173 -24.83 8.37 -1.91
N PRO A 174 -25.56 8.07 -2.97
CA PRO A 174 -26.85 7.40 -2.89
C PRO A 174 -26.71 5.95 -2.39
#